data_78a7d441f51dbc0d007e584226774430
#
_entry.id   78a7d441f51dbc0d007e584226774430
#
_cell.length_a   1.000
_cell.length_b   1.000
_cell.length_c   1.000
_cell.angle_alpha   90.00
_cell.angle_beta   90.00
_cell.angle_gamma   90.00
#
_symmetry.space_group_name_H-M   'P 1'
#
loop_
_entity.id
_entity.type
_entity.pdbx_description
1 polymer ?
#
loop_
_entity_poly.entity_id
_entity_poly.type
_entity_poly.pdbx_seq_one_letter_code
_entity_poly.pdbx_strand_id
1 'polypeptide(L)'
;MPESGFPDPCSPCTMPRPIQATIHAEALRNNLARARLAAPDAKVWAVVKANAYGHGIGRVFDGLRAADGFALLDLDEAQAVRALGWRGPILLLEGVFEARDLELCSRLGLWHTVHCEQQIDMLAAHKTHLPQRVFLKMNSGMNRLGFSPRNYRAAWTRLNALPQVEEVSLMTHFSDADGPGGVAAQRAVFDAACADLPGERSLSNSAATLRHMAAPRAGTNDALVSDWVRPGIATYGSAPDFPEHDAAHWGLMPAMSLTARIIAVQQLQPGDVVGYGSNFVADNAMRIGIVACGYADGYPRLCPTGTPVLVDNVR
;
A
#
# COMPACT_ATOMS: atom_id res chain seq x y z
N MET A 1 -34.17 -25.05 9.96
CA MET A 1 -33.13 -24.14 9.40
C MET A 1 -31.95 -24.25 10.34
N PRO A 2 -30.80 -24.84 9.97
CA PRO A 2 -29.63 -24.84 10.82
C PRO A 2 -28.93 -23.49 10.71
N GLU A 3 -28.69 -22.87 11.86
CA GLU A 3 -27.91 -21.64 12.02
C GLU A 3 -26.48 -21.89 11.56
N SER A 4 -26.03 -21.12 10.55
CA SER A 4 -24.64 -21.08 10.13
C SER A 4 -23.85 -20.23 11.13
N GLY A 5 -23.44 -20.85 12.24
CA GLY A 5 -22.55 -20.22 13.19
C GLY A 5 -21.15 -20.10 12.60
N PHE A 6 -20.72 -18.88 12.27
CA PHE A 6 -19.31 -18.59 12.08
C PHE A 6 -18.59 -18.77 13.43
N PRO A 7 -17.43 -19.43 13.47
CA PRO A 7 -16.70 -19.61 14.71
C PRO A 7 -16.29 -18.25 15.30
N ASP A 8 -16.47 -18.13 16.61
CA ASP A 8 -16.09 -16.98 17.43
C ASP A 8 -14.62 -16.62 17.20
N PRO A 9 -14.27 -15.34 16.84
CA PRO A 9 -12.90 -14.95 16.57
C PRO A 9 -11.95 -14.99 17.78
N CYS A 10 -12.42 -15.36 18.96
CA CYS A 10 -11.66 -15.37 20.21
C CYS A 10 -11.27 -16.76 20.75
N SER A 11 -11.60 -17.86 20.06
CA SER A 11 -11.05 -19.17 20.41
C SER A 11 -9.59 -19.27 19.96
N PRO A 12 -8.64 -19.72 20.80
CA PRO A 12 -7.30 -20.02 20.34
C PRO A 12 -7.40 -21.15 19.32
N CYS A 13 -7.34 -20.78 18.03
CA CYS A 13 -7.28 -21.73 16.95
C CYS A 13 -5.99 -22.52 17.14
N THR A 14 -6.09 -23.74 17.62
CA THR A 14 -4.96 -24.67 17.66
C THR A 14 -4.57 -24.92 16.21
N MET A 15 -3.57 -24.21 15.72
CA MET A 15 -3.07 -24.36 14.37
C MET A 15 -2.56 -25.79 14.20
N PRO A 16 -3.12 -26.60 13.31
CA PRO A 16 -2.69 -27.98 13.12
C PRO A 16 -1.26 -28.10 12.58
N ARG A 17 -0.72 -27.02 11.98
CA ARG A 17 0.65 -26.93 11.51
C ARG A 17 1.42 -25.85 12.29
N PRO A 18 2.71 -26.11 12.64
CA PRO A 18 3.50 -25.18 13.44
C PRO A 18 4.09 -24.06 12.58
N ILE A 19 3.21 -23.24 11.99
CA ILE A 19 3.53 -22.05 11.20
C ILE A 19 2.69 -20.87 11.71
N GLN A 20 3.30 -19.69 11.79
CA GLN A 20 2.64 -18.50 12.29
C GLN A 20 3.14 -17.24 11.54
N ALA A 21 2.20 -16.38 11.14
CA ALA A 21 2.50 -15.01 10.71
C ALA A 21 2.10 -14.07 11.86
N THR A 22 3.07 -13.32 12.38
CA THR A 22 2.87 -12.34 13.45
C THR A 22 2.95 -10.93 12.87
N ILE A 23 1.93 -10.11 13.12
CA ILE A 23 1.91 -8.71 12.70
C ILE A 23 2.32 -7.84 13.88
N HIS A 24 3.31 -6.95 13.64
CA HIS A 24 3.93 -6.10 14.65
C HIS A 24 3.34 -4.69 14.61
N ALA A 25 2.41 -4.37 15.49
CA ALA A 25 1.77 -3.06 15.56
C ALA A 25 2.78 -1.93 15.86
N GLU A 26 3.81 -2.20 16.65
CA GLU A 26 4.88 -1.24 16.93
C GLU A 26 5.68 -0.88 15.66
N ALA A 27 5.98 -1.86 14.81
CA ALA A 27 6.65 -1.61 13.53
C ALA A 27 5.80 -0.71 12.63
N LEU A 28 4.49 -0.97 12.55
CA LEU A 28 3.57 -0.12 11.79
C LEU A 28 3.54 1.32 12.31
N ARG A 29 3.49 1.52 13.64
CA ARG A 29 3.56 2.86 14.24
C ARG A 29 4.88 3.56 13.93
N ASN A 30 6.00 2.85 14.05
CA ASN A 30 7.31 3.38 13.69
C ASN A 30 7.34 3.80 12.22
N ASN A 31 6.91 2.94 11.32
CA ASN A 31 6.98 3.20 9.88
C ASN A 31 6.08 4.38 9.46
N LEU A 32 4.90 4.51 10.08
CA LEU A 32 4.05 5.68 9.90
C LEU A 32 4.73 6.96 10.40
N ALA A 33 5.41 6.91 11.55
CA ALA A 33 6.18 8.03 12.09
C ALA A 33 7.36 8.41 11.18
N ARG A 34 8.02 7.43 10.54
CA ARG A 34 9.07 7.69 9.55
C ARG A 34 8.54 8.43 8.32
N ALA A 35 7.36 8.06 7.82
CA ALA A 35 6.71 8.77 6.73
C ALA A 35 6.36 10.23 7.12
N ARG A 36 5.85 10.46 8.34
CA ARG A 36 5.59 11.82 8.86
C ARG A 36 6.86 12.64 9.02
N LEU A 37 7.95 12.03 9.48
CA LEU A 37 9.24 12.72 9.61
C LEU A 37 9.80 13.15 8.25
N ALA A 38 9.60 12.32 7.21
CA ALA A 38 10.03 12.65 5.86
C ALA A 38 9.14 13.72 5.19
N ALA A 39 7.89 13.86 5.62
CA ALA A 39 6.91 14.79 5.07
C ALA A 39 6.13 15.50 6.19
N PRO A 40 6.80 16.39 6.98
CA PRO A 40 6.23 16.93 8.22
C PRO A 40 4.99 17.80 8.00
N ASP A 41 4.90 18.47 6.86
CA ASP A 41 3.78 19.37 6.52
C ASP A 41 2.64 18.65 5.77
N ALA A 42 2.82 17.37 5.45
CA ALA A 42 1.84 16.59 4.71
C ALA A 42 0.99 15.69 5.63
N LYS A 43 -0.26 15.52 5.23
CA LYS A 43 -1.13 14.47 5.77
C LYS A 43 -0.74 13.11 5.19
N VAL A 44 -0.91 12.04 5.96
CA VAL A 44 -0.49 10.69 5.59
C VAL A 44 -1.68 9.77 5.43
N TRP A 45 -1.85 9.24 4.22
CA TRP A 45 -2.72 8.11 3.95
C TRP A 45 -2.04 6.80 4.38
N ALA A 46 -2.60 6.07 5.33
CA ALA A 46 -2.24 4.67 5.55
C ALA A 46 -2.81 3.83 4.40
N VAL A 47 -1.95 3.36 3.51
CA VAL A 47 -2.37 2.56 2.34
C VAL A 47 -2.56 1.11 2.75
N VAL A 48 -3.82 0.67 2.86
CA VAL A 48 -4.22 -0.66 3.34
C VAL A 48 -4.93 -1.51 2.29
N LYS A 49 -4.77 -1.19 1.03
CA LYS A 49 -5.31 -1.95 -0.11
C LYS A 49 -4.83 -3.41 -0.12
N ALA A 50 -5.57 -4.28 -0.79
CA ALA A 50 -5.30 -5.73 -0.88
C ALA A 50 -5.16 -6.37 0.52
N ASN A 51 -6.18 -6.10 1.37
CA ASN A 51 -6.21 -6.55 2.75
C ASN A 51 -4.93 -6.18 3.53
N ALA A 52 -4.55 -4.90 3.44
CA ALA A 52 -3.33 -4.36 4.05
C ALA A 52 -2.06 -5.06 3.55
N TYR A 53 -1.88 -5.17 2.22
CA TYR A 53 -0.75 -5.90 1.61
C TYR A 53 -0.65 -7.35 2.13
N GLY A 54 -1.79 -7.98 2.38
CA GLY A 54 -1.87 -9.34 2.90
C GLY A 54 -1.69 -9.48 4.43
N HIS A 55 -1.42 -8.38 5.14
CA HIS A 55 -1.23 -8.39 6.61
C HIS A 55 -2.56 -8.53 7.37
N GLY A 56 -3.69 -8.21 6.71
CA GLY A 56 -5.02 -8.19 7.31
C GLY A 56 -5.38 -6.83 7.92
N ILE A 57 -6.42 -6.18 7.37
CA ILE A 57 -6.85 -4.83 7.80
C ILE A 57 -7.09 -4.79 9.31
N GLY A 58 -7.80 -5.77 9.88
CA GLY A 58 -8.07 -5.82 11.31
C GLY A 58 -6.81 -5.92 12.17
N ARG A 59 -5.74 -6.57 11.67
CA ARG A 59 -4.49 -6.73 12.41
C ARG A 59 -3.61 -5.48 12.38
N VAL A 60 -3.64 -4.71 11.29
CA VAL A 60 -2.81 -3.51 11.14
C VAL A 60 -3.49 -2.26 11.69
N PHE A 61 -4.80 -2.28 11.88
CA PHE A 61 -5.61 -1.10 12.17
C PHE A 61 -5.08 -0.29 13.36
N ASP A 62 -4.85 -0.93 14.51
CA ASP A 62 -4.38 -0.24 15.70
C ASP A 62 -2.97 0.37 15.55
N GLY A 63 -2.12 -0.28 14.75
CA GLY A 63 -0.79 0.25 14.43
C GLY A 63 -0.84 1.49 13.54
N LEU A 64 -1.91 1.65 12.76
CA LEU A 64 -2.06 2.72 11.77
C LEU A 64 -3.07 3.81 12.16
N ARG A 65 -3.69 3.73 13.35
CA ARG A 65 -4.72 4.69 13.79
C ARG A 65 -4.25 6.14 13.87
N ALA A 66 -2.95 6.38 13.93
CA ALA A 66 -2.37 7.72 13.96
C ALA A 66 -2.25 8.35 12.55
N ALA A 67 -2.63 7.66 11.48
CA ALA A 67 -2.70 8.24 10.13
C ALA A 67 -3.79 9.31 10.04
N ASP A 68 -3.73 10.18 9.02
CA ASP A 68 -4.75 11.18 8.77
C ASP A 68 -5.93 10.62 7.97
N GLY A 69 -5.71 9.50 7.27
CA GLY A 69 -6.72 8.77 6.54
C GLY A 69 -6.26 7.38 6.13
N PHE A 70 -7.18 6.55 5.68
CA PHE A 70 -6.91 5.25 5.09
C PHE A 70 -7.13 5.29 3.59
N ALA A 71 -6.25 4.65 2.81
CA ALA A 71 -6.38 4.54 1.37
C ALA A 71 -6.37 3.08 0.93
N LEU A 72 -7.34 2.69 0.13
CA LEU A 72 -7.65 1.31 -0.22
C LEU A 72 -8.26 1.22 -1.62
N LEU A 73 -8.69 0.03 -2.07
CA LEU A 73 -9.20 -0.14 -3.43
C LEU A 73 -10.69 -0.40 -3.47
N ASP A 74 -11.25 -1.19 -2.57
CA ASP A 74 -12.63 -1.62 -2.68
C ASP A 74 -13.52 -1.27 -1.49
N LEU A 75 -14.82 -1.42 -1.71
CA LEU A 75 -15.84 -1.03 -0.75
C LEU A 75 -15.91 -1.95 0.48
N ASP A 76 -15.58 -3.23 0.34
CA ASP A 76 -15.56 -4.17 1.45
C ASP A 76 -14.42 -3.83 2.42
N GLU A 77 -13.25 -3.45 1.88
CA GLU A 77 -12.14 -2.92 2.68
C GLU A 77 -12.55 -1.64 3.43
N ALA A 78 -13.27 -0.73 2.75
CA ALA A 78 -13.75 0.50 3.37
C ALA A 78 -14.76 0.22 4.49
N GLN A 79 -15.68 -0.71 4.28
CA GLN A 79 -16.63 -1.15 5.30
C GLN A 79 -15.92 -1.78 6.50
N ALA A 80 -14.91 -2.63 6.26
CA ALA A 80 -14.09 -3.23 7.31
C ALA A 80 -13.40 -2.15 8.17
N VAL A 81 -12.79 -1.13 7.54
CA VAL A 81 -12.16 -0.01 8.26
C VAL A 81 -13.19 0.79 9.07
N ARG A 82 -14.39 1.05 8.52
CA ARG A 82 -15.49 1.71 9.25
C ARG A 82 -15.99 0.86 10.43
N ALA A 83 -16.13 -0.45 10.25
CA ALA A 83 -16.55 -1.38 11.31
C ALA A 83 -15.55 -1.43 12.48
N LEU A 84 -14.25 -1.25 12.22
CA LEU A 84 -13.20 -1.12 13.25
C LEU A 84 -13.25 0.23 14.00
N GLY A 85 -14.21 1.10 13.69
CA GLY A 85 -14.44 2.35 14.40
C GLY A 85 -13.72 3.58 13.82
N TRP A 86 -13.11 3.49 12.65
CA TRP A 86 -12.53 4.66 11.99
C TRP A 86 -13.59 5.65 11.54
N ARG A 87 -13.42 6.94 11.89
CA ARG A 87 -14.34 8.04 11.51
C ARG A 87 -13.68 9.08 10.60
N GLY A 88 -12.37 9.02 10.43
CA GLY A 88 -11.63 9.92 9.55
C GLY A 88 -11.80 9.60 8.06
N PRO A 89 -11.08 10.31 7.18
CA PRO A 89 -11.11 10.10 5.73
C PRO A 89 -10.75 8.67 5.32
N ILE A 90 -11.43 8.16 4.28
CA ILE A 90 -11.08 6.93 3.56
C ILE A 90 -11.09 7.26 2.07
N LEU A 91 -10.03 6.93 1.36
CA LEU A 91 -9.85 7.20 -0.06
C LEU A 91 -9.86 5.89 -0.86
N LEU A 92 -10.77 5.80 -1.83
CA LEU A 92 -10.75 4.79 -2.89
C LEU A 92 -9.73 5.20 -3.96
N LEU A 93 -8.61 4.50 -4.06
CA LEU A 93 -7.47 4.87 -4.94
C LEU A 93 -7.74 4.66 -6.44
N GLU A 94 -8.77 3.92 -6.79
CA GLU A 94 -9.21 3.66 -8.17
C GLU A 94 -10.62 4.21 -8.43
N GLY A 95 -11.27 4.79 -7.41
CA GLY A 95 -12.63 5.30 -7.49
C GLY A 95 -13.67 4.19 -7.52
N VAL A 96 -14.79 4.45 -8.20
CA VAL A 96 -15.90 3.52 -8.34
C VAL A 96 -15.98 2.95 -9.74
N PHE A 97 -16.48 1.73 -9.88
CA PHE A 97 -16.62 1.05 -11.15
C PHE A 97 -18.07 0.99 -11.65
N GLU A 98 -19.03 1.15 -10.74
CA GLU A 98 -20.45 1.17 -11.05
C GLU A 98 -21.14 2.37 -10.36
N ALA A 99 -22.15 2.95 -11.03
CA ALA A 99 -22.87 4.12 -10.50
C ALA A 99 -23.57 3.83 -9.16
N ARG A 100 -24.00 2.59 -8.92
CA ARG A 100 -24.61 2.17 -7.65
C ARG A 100 -23.67 2.27 -6.45
N ASP A 101 -22.35 2.17 -6.69
CA ASP A 101 -21.34 2.23 -5.63
C ASP A 101 -21.23 3.62 -5.01
N LEU A 102 -21.61 4.67 -5.75
CA LEU A 102 -21.62 6.05 -5.27
C LEU A 102 -22.55 6.24 -4.08
N GLU A 103 -23.66 5.49 -4.01
CA GLU A 103 -24.56 5.51 -2.86
C GLU A 103 -23.86 5.02 -1.59
N LEU A 104 -23.09 3.93 -1.71
CA LEU A 104 -22.31 3.41 -0.59
C LEU A 104 -21.16 4.36 -0.23
N CYS A 105 -20.50 4.97 -1.21
CA CYS A 105 -19.50 6.02 -0.98
C CYS A 105 -20.07 7.17 -0.16
N SER A 106 -21.25 7.68 -0.53
CA SER A 106 -21.95 8.75 0.19
C SER A 106 -22.26 8.32 1.63
N ARG A 107 -22.83 7.14 1.81
CA ARG A 107 -23.22 6.59 3.11
C ARG A 107 -22.07 6.37 4.07
N LEU A 108 -20.92 5.95 3.55
CA LEU A 108 -19.70 5.71 4.30
C LEU A 108 -18.79 6.95 4.40
N GLY A 109 -19.14 8.07 3.75
CA GLY A 109 -18.33 9.28 3.70
C GLY A 109 -16.95 9.02 3.09
N LEU A 110 -16.91 8.33 1.92
CA LEU A 110 -15.66 7.99 1.24
C LEU A 110 -15.26 9.14 0.31
N TRP A 111 -13.95 9.35 0.21
CA TRP A 111 -13.34 10.13 -0.85
C TRP A 111 -12.94 9.16 -1.96
N HIS A 112 -12.96 9.58 -3.20
CA HIS A 112 -12.61 8.66 -4.28
C HIS A 112 -11.82 9.34 -5.40
N THR A 113 -10.99 8.56 -6.04
CA THR A 113 -10.21 8.99 -7.20
C THR A 113 -11.09 8.97 -8.44
N VAL A 114 -10.93 10.00 -9.28
CA VAL A 114 -11.54 10.08 -10.61
C VAL A 114 -10.41 10.09 -11.64
N HIS A 115 -10.41 9.13 -12.56
CA HIS A 115 -9.32 8.91 -13.50
C HIS A 115 -9.77 8.72 -14.95
N CYS A 116 -11.08 8.72 -15.22
CA CYS A 116 -11.66 8.58 -16.55
C CYS A 116 -13.00 9.31 -16.66
N GLU A 117 -13.43 9.59 -17.91
CA GLU A 117 -14.67 10.30 -18.20
C GLU A 117 -15.91 9.58 -17.65
N GLN A 118 -15.93 8.25 -17.72
CA GLN A 118 -17.05 7.44 -17.22
C GLN A 118 -17.33 7.70 -15.74
N GLN A 119 -16.29 7.89 -14.91
CA GLN A 119 -16.48 8.21 -13.49
C GLN A 119 -17.07 9.62 -13.30
N ILE A 120 -16.71 10.59 -14.15
CA ILE A 120 -17.35 11.91 -14.13
C ILE A 120 -18.83 11.80 -14.53
N ASP A 121 -19.14 10.99 -15.54
CA ASP A 121 -20.53 10.78 -15.99
C ASP A 121 -21.36 10.09 -14.90
N MET A 122 -20.80 9.11 -14.19
CA MET A 122 -21.45 8.46 -13.04
C MET A 122 -21.76 9.48 -11.93
N LEU A 123 -20.80 10.35 -11.59
CA LEU A 123 -21.00 11.41 -10.60
C LEU A 123 -22.08 12.40 -11.04
N ALA A 124 -22.05 12.85 -12.28
CA ALA A 124 -23.03 13.78 -12.83
C ALA A 124 -24.47 13.22 -12.82
N ALA A 125 -24.61 11.91 -13.03
CA ALA A 125 -25.90 11.23 -13.01
C ALA A 125 -26.36 10.86 -11.59
N HIS A 126 -25.47 10.88 -10.59
CA HIS A 126 -25.77 10.46 -9.22
C HIS A 126 -26.59 11.50 -8.48
N LYS A 127 -27.72 11.07 -7.91
CA LYS A 127 -28.59 11.91 -7.08
C LYS A 127 -28.20 11.74 -5.62
N THR A 128 -27.29 12.58 -5.14
CA THR A 128 -26.89 12.59 -3.74
C THR A 128 -27.23 13.90 -3.08
N HIS A 129 -27.52 13.85 -1.77
CA HIS A 129 -27.68 15.04 -0.91
C HIS A 129 -26.37 15.38 -0.16
N LEU A 130 -25.35 14.51 -0.26
CA LEU A 130 -24.06 14.67 0.38
C LEU A 130 -22.98 14.79 -0.70
N PRO A 131 -22.48 16.01 -0.97
CA PRO A 131 -21.39 16.20 -1.90
C PRO A 131 -20.15 15.39 -1.50
N GLN A 132 -19.40 14.94 -2.48
CA GLN A 132 -18.26 14.04 -2.31
C GLN A 132 -16.96 14.75 -2.61
N ARG A 133 -15.90 14.39 -1.89
CA ARG A 133 -14.54 14.84 -2.19
C ARG A 133 -13.87 13.87 -3.15
N VAL A 134 -13.25 14.42 -4.18
CA VAL A 134 -12.61 13.62 -5.22
C VAL A 134 -11.14 14.00 -5.41
N PHE A 135 -10.32 13.00 -5.74
CA PHE A 135 -8.96 13.19 -6.23
C PHE A 135 -8.93 12.99 -7.73
N LEU A 136 -8.81 14.07 -8.49
CA LEU A 136 -8.65 13.99 -9.93
C LEU A 136 -7.24 13.49 -10.25
N LYS A 137 -7.13 12.35 -10.91
CA LYS A 137 -5.86 11.71 -11.19
C LYS A 137 -5.36 11.99 -12.59
N MET A 138 -4.11 12.48 -12.66
CA MET A 138 -3.37 12.68 -13.90
C MET A 138 -2.45 11.51 -14.20
N ASN A 139 -2.39 11.09 -15.43
CA ASN A 139 -1.29 10.30 -15.97
C ASN A 139 -0.15 11.23 -16.41
N SER A 140 0.81 11.45 -15.52
CA SER A 140 1.98 12.29 -15.80
C SER A 140 3.16 11.52 -16.39
N GLY A 141 2.97 10.21 -16.71
CA GLY A 141 4.00 9.38 -17.33
C GLY A 141 4.07 7.93 -16.88
N MET A 142 3.30 7.53 -15.85
CA MET A 142 3.23 6.13 -15.41
C MET A 142 2.44 5.22 -16.36
N ASN A 143 1.54 5.78 -17.16
CA ASN A 143 0.72 5.09 -18.16
C ASN A 143 -0.12 3.92 -17.64
N ARG A 144 -0.66 4.08 -16.42
CA ARG A 144 -1.56 3.09 -15.82
C ARG A 144 -3.00 3.60 -15.71
N LEU A 145 -3.24 4.69 -14.98
CA LEU A 145 -4.54 5.32 -14.78
C LEU A 145 -4.38 6.84 -14.72
N GLY A 146 -5.41 7.57 -15.14
CA GLY A 146 -5.49 9.02 -15.03
C GLY A 146 -5.73 9.69 -16.38
N PHE A 147 -6.25 10.91 -16.31
CA PHE A 147 -6.42 11.76 -17.49
C PHE A 147 -5.06 12.17 -18.07
N SER A 148 -4.98 12.28 -19.39
CA SER A 148 -3.81 12.87 -20.01
C SER A 148 -3.65 14.33 -19.57
N PRO A 149 -2.43 14.89 -19.54
CA PRO A 149 -2.21 16.31 -19.23
C PRO A 149 -3.05 17.26 -20.08
N ARG A 150 -3.24 16.91 -21.35
CA ARG A 150 -4.07 17.66 -22.31
C ARG A 150 -5.54 17.76 -21.87
N ASN A 151 -6.11 16.68 -21.33
CA ASN A 151 -7.52 16.61 -20.97
C ASN A 151 -7.79 16.94 -19.50
N TYR A 152 -6.73 17.07 -18.70
CA TYR A 152 -6.84 17.18 -17.24
C TYR A 152 -7.63 18.42 -16.81
N ARG A 153 -7.35 19.58 -17.38
CA ARG A 153 -8.06 20.83 -17.07
C ARG A 153 -9.55 20.76 -17.42
N ALA A 154 -9.90 20.14 -18.53
CA ALA A 154 -11.30 19.95 -18.92
C ALA A 154 -12.03 19.05 -17.91
N ALA A 155 -11.41 17.95 -17.48
CA ALA A 155 -11.95 17.06 -16.46
C ALA A 155 -12.10 17.81 -15.12
N TRP A 156 -11.11 18.61 -14.71
CA TRP A 156 -11.18 19.43 -13.50
C TRP A 156 -12.36 20.43 -13.56
N THR A 157 -12.52 21.13 -14.68
CA THR A 157 -13.62 22.08 -14.88
C THR A 157 -14.99 21.39 -14.79
N ARG A 158 -15.11 20.20 -15.42
CA ARG A 158 -16.36 19.41 -15.35
C ARG A 158 -16.67 19.01 -13.91
N LEU A 159 -15.71 18.49 -13.16
CA LEU A 159 -15.90 18.06 -11.77
C LEU A 159 -16.31 19.22 -10.86
N ASN A 160 -15.67 20.38 -10.97
CA ASN A 160 -15.99 21.54 -10.16
C ASN A 160 -17.37 22.15 -10.49
N ALA A 161 -17.93 21.87 -11.66
CA ALA A 161 -19.27 22.29 -12.03
C ALA A 161 -20.37 21.38 -11.49
N LEU A 162 -20.02 20.20 -10.95
CA LEU A 162 -21.00 19.24 -10.43
C LEU A 162 -21.40 19.57 -8.99
N PRO A 163 -22.69 19.73 -8.69
CA PRO A 163 -23.17 19.93 -7.32
C PRO A 163 -22.93 18.71 -6.41
N GLN A 164 -22.64 17.54 -7.00
CA GLN A 164 -22.27 16.32 -6.30
C GLN A 164 -20.83 16.33 -5.78
N VAL A 165 -20.00 17.28 -6.21
CA VAL A 165 -18.59 17.38 -5.84
C VAL A 165 -18.39 18.55 -4.90
N GLU A 166 -17.90 18.29 -3.69
CA GLU A 166 -17.58 19.31 -2.70
C GLU A 166 -16.21 19.93 -2.96
N GLU A 167 -15.23 19.09 -3.29
CA GLU A 167 -13.83 19.49 -3.44
C GLU A 167 -13.12 18.58 -4.44
N VAL A 168 -12.28 19.18 -5.26
CA VAL A 168 -11.41 18.48 -6.21
C VAL A 168 -9.96 18.67 -5.79
N SER A 169 -9.34 17.61 -5.28
CA SER A 169 -7.90 17.52 -5.04
C SER A 169 -7.19 16.96 -6.27
N LEU A 170 -5.90 17.25 -6.40
CA LEU A 170 -5.09 16.91 -7.57
C LEU A 170 -4.15 15.73 -7.25
N MET A 171 -4.09 14.75 -8.13
CA MET A 171 -3.31 13.53 -7.88
C MET A 171 -2.51 13.11 -9.10
N THR A 172 -1.31 12.58 -8.86
CA THR A 172 -0.58 11.73 -9.81
C THR A 172 0.11 10.57 -9.09
N HIS A 173 0.89 9.78 -9.80
CA HIS A 173 1.71 8.70 -9.22
C HIS A 173 3.01 8.56 -10.02
N PHE A 174 4.14 8.59 -9.32
CA PHE A 174 5.45 8.46 -9.93
C PHE A 174 5.79 7.00 -10.22
N SER A 175 6.36 6.76 -11.38
CA SER A 175 6.74 5.43 -11.84
C SER A 175 8.14 5.00 -11.42
N ASP A 176 9.05 5.96 -11.21
CA ASP A 176 10.48 5.72 -11.02
C ASP A 176 11.08 6.56 -9.88
N ALA A 177 10.27 6.86 -8.84
CA ALA A 177 10.74 7.64 -7.69
C ALA A 177 11.84 6.92 -6.88
N ASP A 178 11.95 5.62 -7.02
CA ASP A 178 12.96 4.73 -6.44
C ASP A 178 14.17 4.51 -7.36
N GLY A 179 14.05 4.83 -8.64
CA GLY A 179 15.06 4.63 -9.65
C GLY A 179 15.78 5.91 -10.11
N PRO A 180 16.64 5.79 -11.13
CA PRO A 180 17.46 6.89 -11.62
C PRO A 180 16.65 8.01 -12.32
N GLY A 181 15.46 7.71 -12.84
CA GLY A 181 14.58 8.72 -13.45
C GLY A 181 13.96 9.67 -12.42
N GLY A 182 13.84 9.25 -11.18
CA GLY A 182 13.32 10.06 -10.09
C GLY A 182 11.90 10.58 -10.32
N VAL A 183 11.64 11.80 -9.89
CA VAL A 183 10.30 12.42 -9.97
C VAL A 183 10.24 13.63 -10.90
N ALA A 184 11.38 14.19 -11.31
CA ALA A 184 11.47 15.52 -11.93
C ALA A 184 10.65 15.66 -13.22
N ALA A 185 10.79 14.72 -14.15
CA ALA A 185 10.08 14.76 -15.43
C ALA A 185 8.57 14.68 -15.26
N GLN A 186 8.09 13.71 -14.45
CA GLN A 186 6.66 13.54 -14.20
C GLN A 186 6.07 14.71 -13.40
N ARG A 187 6.85 15.28 -12.47
CA ARG A 187 6.49 16.48 -11.72
C ARG A 187 6.33 17.68 -12.65
N ALA A 188 7.27 17.92 -13.56
CA ALA A 188 7.19 19.01 -14.51
C ALA A 188 5.93 18.92 -15.39
N VAL A 189 5.56 17.72 -15.86
CA VAL A 189 4.32 17.47 -16.60
C VAL A 189 3.10 17.80 -15.75
N PHE A 190 3.09 17.36 -14.49
CA PHE A 190 1.98 17.63 -13.57
C PHE A 190 1.85 19.12 -13.26
N ASP A 191 2.94 19.78 -12.90
CA ASP A 191 2.95 21.20 -12.54
C ASP A 191 2.53 22.09 -13.70
N ALA A 192 2.98 21.80 -14.92
CA ALA A 192 2.57 22.54 -16.12
C ALA A 192 1.07 22.44 -16.41
N ALA A 193 0.47 21.26 -16.21
CA ALA A 193 -0.96 21.06 -16.44
C ALA A 193 -1.84 21.61 -15.31
N CYS A 194 -1.30 21.75 -14.10
CA CYS A 194 -2.01 22.18 -12.88
C CYS A 194 -1.60 23.55 -12.37
N ALA A 195 -0.84 24.36 -13.13
CA ALA A 195 -0.15 25.57 -12.65
C ALA A 195 -1.03 26.50 -11.80
N ASP A 196 -2.29 26.66 -12.18
CA ASP A 196 -3.26 27.60 -11.57
C ASP A 196 -4.54 26.89 -11.10
N LEU A 197 -4.52 25.55 -11.01
CA LEU A 197 -5.66 24.80 -10.47
C LEU A 197 -5.57 24.76 -8.94
N PRO A 198 -6.60 25.21 -8.22
CA PRO A 198 -6.68 25.03 -6.78
C PRO A 198 -6.97 23.58 -6.41
N GLY A 199 -6.64 23.22 -5.17
CA GLY A 199 -6.89 21.91 -4.58
C GLY A 199 -5.64 21.32 -3.93
N GLU A 200 -5.85 20.50 -2.90
CA GLU A 200 -4.77 19.77 -2.25
C GLU A 200 -4.10 18.79 -3.25
N ARG A 201 -2.81 18.58 -3.09
CA ARG A 201 -2.00 17.74 -3.98
C ARG A 201 -1.62 16.43 -3.31
N SER A 202 -1.80 15.33 -4.02
CA SER A 202 -1.35 14.01 -3.58
C SER A 202 -0.49 13.36 -4.65
N LEU A 203 0.84 13.47 -4.50
CA LEU A 203 1.81 13.07 -5.51
C LEU A 203 2.62 11.85 -5.06
N SER A 204 3.06 11.84 -3.79
CA SER A 204 4.13 10.99 -3.29
C SER A 204 3.67 9.59 -2.89
N ASN A 205 4.29 8.56 -3.47
CA ASN A 205 4.28 7.18 -3.01
C ASN A 205 5.39 6.95 -1.95
N SER A 206 5.69 5.71 -1.56
CA SER A 206 6.73 5.42 -0.56
C SER A 206 8.10 6.00 -0.93
N ALA A 207 8.56 5.75 -2.15
CA ALA A 207 9.86 6.24 -2.60
C ALA A 207 9.90 7.77 -2.69
N ALA A 208 8.89 8.38 -3.30
CA ALA A 208 8.80 9.83 -3.38
C ALA A 208 8.76 10.48 -1.99
N THR A 209 8.06 9.89 -1.03
CA THR A 209 7.99 10.39 0.35
C THR A 209 9.36 10.35 1.03
N LEU A 210 10.03 9.20 1.00
CA LEU A 210 11.29 9.03 1.73
C LEU A 210 12.47 9.72 1.05
N ARG A 211 12.54 9.71 -0.29
CA ARG A 211 13.70 10.20 -1.05
C ARG A 211 13.60 11.67 -1.48
N HIS A 212 12.39 12.18 -1.70
CA HIS A 212 12.20 13.45 -2.42
C HIS A 212 11.45 14.52 -1.62
N MET A 213 10.83 14.18 -0.48
CA MET A 213 10.16 15.17 0.40
C MET A 213 11.01 15.59 1.59
N ALA A 214 11.92 14.74 2.07
CA ALA A 214 12.87 15.12 3.09
C ALA A 214 13.76 16.26 2.59
N ALA A 215 13.91 17.29 3.39
CA ALA A 215 14.51 18.61 3.22
C ALA A 215 15.24 18.92 1.89
N PRO A 216 15.15 20.17 1.37
CA PRO A 216 15.80 20.54 0.11
C PRO A 216 17.27 20.15 0.17
N ARG A 217 17.77 19.47 -0.86
CA ARG A 217 19.22 19.35 -1.07
C ARG A 217 19.79 20.73 -1.06
N ALA A 218 20.84 20.95 -0.24
CA ALA A 218 21.49 22.25 -0.11
C ALA A 218 21.72 22.88 -1.51
N GLY A 219 21.06 24.02 -1.76
CA GLY A 219 21.20 24.78 -3.01
C GLY A 219 20.11 24.57 -4.07
N THR A 220 19.07 23.76 -3.80
CA THR A 220 17.90 23.65 -4.70
C THR A 220 16.61 24.00 -3.97
N ASN A 221 15.78 24.86 -4.58
CA ASN A 221 14.40 25.17 -4.13
C ASN A 221 13.41 24.04 -4.54
N ASP A 222 13.89 22.83 -4.74
CA ASP A 222 13.23 21.77 -5.51
C ASP A 222 12.61 20.66 -4.66
N ALA A 223 12.23 20.98 -3.41
CA ALA A 223 11.48 20.03 -2.59
C ALA A 223 10.15 19.65 -3.27
N LEU A 224 9.87 18.37 -3.32
CA LEU A 224 8.57 17.88 -3.76
C LEU A 224 7.51 18.27 -2.72
N VAL A 225 6.55 19.11 -3.11
CA VAL A 225 5.43 19.49 -2.23
C VAL A 225 4.24 18.60 -2.52
N SER A 226 3.68 18.03 -1.46
CA SER A 226 2.47 17.20 -1.52
C SER A 226 1.71 17.37 -0.22
N ASP A 227 0.44 17.76 -0.28
CA ASP A 227 -0.41 17.93 0.91
C ASP A 227 -0.79 16.59 1.54
N TRP A 228 -0.83 15.55 0.70
CA TRP A 228 -1.09 14.17 1.10
C TRP A 228 -0.04 13.22 0.53
N VAL A 229 0.57 12.43 1.39
CA VAL A 229 1.47 11.33 0.98
C VAL A 229 0.80 9.98 1.13
N ARG A 230 1.18 9.02 0.29
CA ARG A 230 0.60 7.68 0.21
C ARG A 230 1.67 6.59 0.35
N PRO A 231 2.35 6.50 1.51
CA PRO A 231 3.32 5.42 1.72
C PRO A 231 2.57 4.07 1.73
N GLY A 232 2.92 3.22 0.78
CA GLY A 232 2.41 1.85 0.71
C GLY A 232 3.40 0.89 1.34
N ILE A 233 4.35 0.39 0.55
CA ILE A 233 5.29 -0.65 0.97
C ILE A 233 6.14 -0.24 2.20
N ALA A 234 6.53 1.04 2.30
CA ALA A 234 7.28 1.54 3.45
C ALA A 234 6.52 1.40 4.77
N THR A 235 5.18 1.52 4.75
CA THR A 235 4.34 1.31 5.93
C THR A 235 4.49 -0.10 6.51
N TYR A 236 4.78 -1.08 5.65
CA TYR A 236 4.99 -2.48 6.05
C TYR A 236 6.46 -2.84 6.29
N GLY A 237 7.36 -1.86 6.21
CA GLY A 237 8.76 -2.01 6.59
C GLY A 237 9.69 -2.47 5.48
N SER A 238 9.28 -2.37 4.23
CA SER A 238 10.15 -2.64 3.08
C SER A 238 10.70 -1.33 2.51
N ALA A 239 12.01 -1.27 2.27
CA ALA A 239 12.64 -0.17 1.58
C ALA A 239 12.12 -0.09 0.14
N PRO A 240 11.65 1.09 -0.32
CA PRO A 240 11.10 1.21 -1.66
C PRO A 240 12.16 1.16 -2.77
N ASP A 241 13.43 1.37 -2.42
CA ASP A 241 14.58 1.50 -3.31
C ASP A 241 15.64 0.41 -3.08
N PHE A 242 15.23 -0.73 -2.52
CA PHE A 242 16.12 -1.90 -2.43
C PHE A 242 16.52 -2.38 -3.85
N PRO A 243 17.79 -2.74 -4.11
CA PRO A 243 18.88 -2.96 -3.14
C PRO A 243 19.77 -1.72 -2.87
N GLU A 244 19.48 -0.55 -3.41
CA GLU A 244 20.29 0.66 -3.18
C GLU A 244 20.35 1.00 -1.67
N HIS A 245 19.19 0.96 -1.00
CA HIS A 245 19.09 1.09 0.44
C HIS A 245 18.22 -0.04 1.02
N ASP A 246 18.52 -0.43 2.25
CA ASP A 246 17.72 -1.38 3.01
C ASP A 246 16.71 -0.69 3.93
N ALA A 247 15.91 -1.48 4.64
CA ALA A 247 14.93 -0.95 5.59
C ALA A 247 15.59 -0.19 6.74
N ALA A 248 16.78 -0.59 7.18
CA ALA A 248 17.50 0.05 8.29
C ALA A 248 17.97 1.45 7.90
N HIS A 249 18.40 1.68 6.67
CA HIS A 249 18.74 3.00 6.15
C HIS A 249 17.60 4.02 6.36
N TRP A 250 16.36 3.60 6.09
CA TRP A 250 15.18 4.45 6.26
C TRP A 250 14.61 4.42 7.68
N GLY A 251 15.20 3.64 8.58
CA GLY A 251 14.69 3.42 9.93
C GLY A 251 13.34 2.69 9.95
N LEU A 252 13.06 1.88 8.90
CA LEU A 252 11.85 1.08 8.79
C LEU A 252 12.01 -0.23 9.55
N MET A 253 10.92 -0.75 10.07
CA MET A 253 10.84 -2.02 10.78
C MET A 253 9.89 -2.98 10.05
N PRO A 254 10.28 -4.24 9.79
CA PRO A 254 9.39 -5.23 9.20
C PRO A 254 8.11 -5.40 10.02
N ALA A 255 6.96 -5.23 9.35
CA ALA A 255 5.65 -5.29 10.01
C ALA A 255 5.14 -6.72 10.22
N MET A 256 5.80 -7.73 9.60
CA MET A 256 5.40 -9.14 9.72
C MET A 256 6.63 -10.04 9.93
N SER A 257 6.48 -11.02 10.80
CA SER A 257 7.38 -12.17 10.91
C SER A 257 6.63 -13.45 10.55
N LEU A 258 7.20 -14.25 9.64
CA LEU A 258 6.75 -15.59 9.35
C LEU A 258 7.66 -16.58 10.08
N THR A 259 7.10 -17.35 11.01
CA THR A 259 7.83 -18.36 11.79
C THR A 259 7.26 -19.73 11.55
N ALA A 260 8.12 -20.75 11.53
CA ALA A 260 7.71 -22.14 11.44
C ALA A 260 8.72 -23.03 12.16
N ARG A 261 8.27 -24.23 12.57
CA ARG A 261 9.18 -25.20 13.23
C ARG A 261 9.86 -26.11 12.22
N ILE A 262 11.07 -26.56 12.58
CA ILE A 262 11.69 -27.70 11.95
C ILE A 262 10.94 -28.95 12.40
N ILE A 263 10.41 -29.71 11.44
CA ILE A 263 9.57 -30.90 11.68
C ILE A 263 10.31 -32.22 11.42
N ALA A 264 11.44 -32.16 10.73
CA ALA A 264 12.33 -33.32 10.51
C ALA A 264 13.76 -32.82 10.27
N VAL A 265 14.72 -33.69 10.51
CA VAL A 265 16.13 -33.49 10.18
C VAL A 265 16.59 -34.66 9.34
N GLN A 266 17.27 -34.41 8.23
CA GLN A 266 17.87 -35.43 7.37
C GLN A 266 19.41 -35.29 7.35
N GLN A 267 20.07 -36.44 7.24
CA GLN A 267 21.52 -36.53 7.05
C GLN A 267 21.75 -36.79 5.56
N LEU A 268 22.47 -35.92 4.90
CA LEU A 268 22.83 -36.07 3.48
C LEU A 268 24.26 -36.42 3.31
N GLN A 269 24.55 -37.29 2.31
CA GLN A 269 25.88 -37.60 1.82
C GLN A 269 26.17 -36.81 0.52
N PRO A 270 27.42 -36.63 0.12
CA PRO A 270 27.75 -36.03 -1.16
C PRO A 270 27.00 -36.73 -2.31
N GLY A 271 26.33 -35.93 -3.16
CA GLY A 271 25.53 -36.42 -4.27
C GLY A 271 24.04 -36.65 -3.95
N ASP A 272 23.64 -36.61 -2.68
CA ASP A 272 22.21 -36.68 -2.33
C ASP A 272 21.47 -35.43 -2.81
N VAL A 273 20.21 -35.64 -3.25
CA VAL A 273 19.36 -34.60 -3.81
C VAL A 273 18.18 -34.26 -2.90
N VAL A 274 17.65 -33.04 -2.98
CA VAL A 274 16.55 -32.60 -2.14
C VAL A 274 15.41 -32.07 -2.99
N GLY A 275 14.19 -32.51 -2.67
CA GLY A 275 12.92 -31.96 -3.16
C GLY A 275 12.60 -32.31 -4.61
N TYR A 276 11.51 -31.69 -5.09
CA TYR A 276 11.04 -31.88 -6.46
C TYR A 276 12.03 -31.34 -7.49
N GLY A 277 12.27 -32.14 -8.52
CA GLY A 277 13.22 -31.79 -9.60
C GLY A 277 14.68 -31.94 -9.22
N SER A 278 14.99 -32.37 -7.99
CA SER A 278 16.38 -32.62 -7.54
C SER A 278 17.31 -31.41 -7.79
N ASN A 279 16.81 -30.21 -7.65
CA ASN A 279 17.54 -28.98 -7.98
C ASN A 279 18.66 -28.65 -6.97
N PHE A 280 18.58 -29.18 -5.77
CA PHE A 280 19.67 -29.10 -4.79
C PHE A 280 20.40 -30.43 -4.70
N VAL A 281 21.71 -30.39 -4.83
CA VAL A 281 22.61 -31.55 -4.69
C VAL A 281 23.57 -31.24 -3.55
N ALA A 282 23.70 -32.14 -2.60
CA ALA A 282 24.65 -31.97 -1.50
C ALA A 282 26.10 -32.18 -1.98
N ASP A 283 26.93 -31.15 -1.85
CA ASP A 283 28.35 -31.22 -2.20
C ASP A 283 29.18 -31.96 -1.13
N ASN A 284 28.72 -31.93 0.10
CA ASN A 284 29.38 -32.49 1.29
C ASN A 284 28.34 -33.18 2.18
N ALA A 285 28.86 -34.04 3.11
CA ALA A 285 27.99 -34.54 4.18
C ALA A 285 27.43 -33.39 5.03
N MET A 286 26.11 -33.30 5.12
CA MET A 286 25.46 -32.20 5.83
C MET A 286 24.15 -32.62 6.49
N ARG A 287 23.69 -31.80 7.44
CA ARG A 287 22.36 -31.91 7.99
C ARG A 287 21.45 -30.82 7.38
N ILE A 288 20.24 -31.22 7.02
CA ILE A 288 19.20 -30.28 6.63
C ILE A 288 18.00 -30.38 7.56
N GLY A 289 17.34 -29.22 7.85
CA GLY A 289 16.08 -29.15 8.55
C GLY A 289 14.93 -29.00 7.57
N ILE A 290 13.89 -29.81 7.73
CA ILE A 290 12.63 -29.66 6.98
C ILE A 290 11.72 -28.75 7.79
N VAL A 291 11.36 -27.62 7.22
CA VAL A 291 10.55 -26.59 7.88
C VAL A 291 9.07 -26.74 7.51
N ALA A 292 8.17 -26.55 8.46
CA ALA A 292 6.71 -26.65 8.24
C ALA A 292 6.15 -25.42 7.51
N CYS A 293 6.80 -25.00 6.41
CA CYS A 293 6.41 -23.86 5.59
C CYS A 293 6.70 -24.17 4.13
N GLY A 294 5.79 -23.79 3.26
CA GLY A 294 5.98 -23.95 1.81
C GLY A 294 5.06 -23.05 1.01
N TYR A 295 5.04 -23.24 -0.31
CA TYR A 295 4.26 -22.40 -1.22
C TYR A 295 2.75 -22.45 -1.00
N ALA A 296 2.23 -23.55 -0.46
CA ALA A 296 0.82 -23.64 -0.09
C ALA A 296 0.45 -22.75 1.11
N ASP A 297 1.44 -22.31 1.89
CA ASP A 297 1.28 -21.39 3.01
C ASP A 297 1.54 -19.92 2.59
N GLY A 298 1.78 -19.65 1.29
CA GLY A 298 2.10 -18.32 0.76
C GLY A 298 3.59 -18.02 0.65
N TYR A 299 4.49 -18.94 1.03
CA TYR A 299 5.92 -18.74 0.82
C TYR A 299 6.25 -18.81 -0.69
N PRO A 300 7.04 -17.87 -1.24
CA PRO A 300 7.27 -17.83 -2.68
C PRO A 300 7.91 -19.11 -3.21
N ARG A 301 7.25 -19.81 -4.13
CA ARG A 301 7.78 -21.04 -4.74
C ARG A 301 9.10 -20.85 -5.47
N LEU A 302 9.33 -19.64 -6.00
CA LEU A 302 10.52 -19.28 -6.77
C LEU A 302 11.64 -18.68 -5.90
N CYS A 303 11.56 -18.77 -4.58
CA CYS A 303 12.67 -18.38 -3.73
C CYS A 303 13.94 -19.16 -4.12
N PRO A 304 15.03 -18.45 -4.45
CA PRO A 304 16.27 -19.11 -4.87
C PRO A 304 16.93 -19.85 -3.71
N THR A 305 17.74 -20.84 -4.05
CA THR A 305 18.69 -21.45 -3.10
C THR A 305 19.58 -20.35 -2.50
N GLY A 306 19.81 -20.40 -1.19
CA GLY A 306 20.54 -19.38 -0.44
C GLY A 306 19.68 -18.24 0.11
N THR A 307 18.33 -18.27 -0.09
CA THR A 307 17.44 -17.34 0.60
C THR A 307 17.69 -17.42 2.11
N PRO A 308 18.01 -16.28 2.78
CA PRO A 308 18.39 -16.30 4.19
C PRO A 308 17.20 -16.61 5.09
N VAL A 309 17.44 -17.45 6.08
CA VAL A 309 16.50 -17.74 7.17
C VAL A 309 17.23 -17.63 8.51
N LEU A 310 16.49 -17.39 9.58
CA LEU A 310 17.02 -17.41 10.94
C LEU A 310 16.59 -18.70 11.62
N VAL A 311 17.56 -19.41 12.22
CA VAL A 311 17.31 -20.57 13.10
C VAL A 311 17.82 -20.19 14.48
N ASP A 312 16.92 -20.12 15.47
CA ASP A 312 17.25 -19.65 16.83
C ASP A 312 18.00 -18.30 16.84
N ASN A 313 17.57 -17.35 15.98
CA ASN A 313 18.16 -16.02 15.75
C ASN A 313 19.58 -16.04 15.15
N VAL A 314 20.04 -17.16 14.64
CA VAL A 314 21.31 -17.29 13.89
C VAL A 314 21.00 -17.42 12.41
N ARG A 315 21.71 -16.65 11.56
CA ARG A 315 21.62 -16.70 10.10
C ARG A 315 22.52 -17.78 9.52
#